data_aaf97d66e6dd4a75ac0f7b21f902b970
#
_entry.id   aaf97d66e6dd4a75ac0f7b21f902b970
#
_cell.length_a   1.000
_cell.length_b   1.000
_cell.length_c   1.000
_cell.angle_alpha   90.00
_cell.angle_beta   90.00
_cell.angle_gamma   90.00
#
_symmetry.space_group_name_H-M   'P 1'
#
loop_
_entity.id
_entity.type
_entity.pdbx_description
1 polymer ?
#
loop_
_entity_poly.entity_id
_entity_poly.type
_entity_poly.pdbx_seq_one_letter_code
_entity_poly.pdbx_strand_id
1 'polypeptide(L)'
;MSIASIMGIATFLVGVPTVTGALYAMPHLRRLMLTIMVFSTCHIKKPFYMEVFFEAYRGVDRGFGVTIPDLFFFGFFFWFLMGGSRQKLILWPCNMTLWSLMIIISILSLAASAVAYYGLFTVHKYIRGLVLLWVMVNVVRDRKDVEAVITGLMAAVIFQGGVVFWDKYVTHAVVNRSVGSFPHPNTLAMYTDLIIPAILALILADGFTKKRNRWAIAALFAGMLCVVFTKSRAALVIMIGALGSVTAISVFIKPTMRKMGIIFIGFVLMDLIGVAVAPRIIKRFQSAPKASAETREYFNSAAMAMANDYTFGTGLNSYSWMLGNTEYYWYVYPDKVDTVEDPDEFRESKRGMSRLGTAHHIYLLFAAETGWLGMWTFILFLLRFYLKNFVLLLKAHDPYYQAILLGLFVGFSALHLQGLLEWIFRQTQVFYLFFVLSGLMVAIGNIMKIETREIGV
;
A
#
# COMPACT_ATOMS: atom_id res chain seq x y z
N MET A 1 18.08 -15.72 20.33
CA MET A 1 16.80 -15.34 19.73
C MET A 1 16.04 -14.49 20.72
N SER A 2 15.52 -13.33 20.34
CA SER A 2 14.77 -12.46 21.25
C SER A 2 13.41 -13.06 21.64
N ILE A 3 12.85 -12.68 22.80
CA ILE A 3 11.48 -13.09 23.20
C ILE A 3 10.46 -12.71 22.12
N ALA A 4 10.60 -11.53 21.51
CA ALA A 4 9.74 -11.09 20.42
C ALA A 4 9.80 -12.03 19.19
N SER A 5 11.01 -12.56 18.87
CA SER A 5 11.18 -13.53 17.79
C SER A 5 10.47 -14.86 18.11
N ILE A 6 10.59 -15.34 19.35
CA ILE A 6 9.91 -16.58 19.79
C ILE A 6 8.38 -16.40 19.70
N MET A 7 7.87 -15.29 20.23
CA MET A 7 6.44 -14.97 20.16
C MET A 7 5.92 -14.85 18.73
N GLY A 8 6.69 -14.22 17.82
CA GLY A 8 6.31 -14.10 16.41
C GLY A 8 6.20 -15.47 15.74
N ILE A 9 7.20 -16.33 15.93
CA ILE A 9 7.19 -17.71 15.37
C ILE A 9 6.03 -18.50 15.98
N ALA A 10 5.84 -18.48 17.28
CA ALA A 10 4.76 -19.18 17.96
C ALA A 10 3.38 -18.71 17.47
N THR A 11 3.20 -17.38 17.32
CA THR A 11 1.96 -16.79 16.78
C THR A 11 1.67 -17.31 15.38
N PHE A 12 2.69 -17.39 14.51
CA PHE A 12 2.53 -17.91 13.15
C PHE A 12 2.21 -19.40 13.15
N LEU A 13 2.98 -20.21 13.89
CA LEU A 13 2.83 -21.67 13.95
C LEU A 13 1.49 -22.11 14.56
N VAL A 14 0.91 -21.34 15.46
CA VAL A 14 -0.40 -21.63 16.07
C VAL A 14 -1.53 -20.96 15.27
N GLY A 15 -1.36 -19.70 14.90
CA GLY A 15 -2.41 -18.91 14.26
C GLY A 15 -2.80 -19.40 12.87
N VAL A 16 -1.82 -19.78 12.03
CA VAL A 16 -2.11 -20.30 10.68
C VAL A 16 -2.90 -21.60 10.72
N PRO A 17 -2.50 -22.65 11.48
CA PRO A 17 -3.34 -23.85 11.63
C PRO A 17 -4.71 -23.57 12.24
N THR A 18 -4.81 -22.65 13.19
CA THR A 18 -6.08 -22.25 13.79
C THR A 18 -7.03 -21.67 12.75
N VAL A 19 -6.58 -20.73 11.92
CA VAL A 19 -7.40 -20.15 10.83
C VAL A 19 -7.75 -21.23 9.81
N THR A 20 -6.79 -22.08 9.43
CA THR A 20 -7.04 -23.21 8.50
C THR A 20 -8.10 -24.15 9.04
N GLY A 21 -7.98 -24.58 10.28
CA GLY A 21 -8.95 -25.45 10.95
C GLY A 21 -10.34 -24.81 11.08
N ALA A 22 -10.38 -23.51 11.38
CA ALA A 22 -11.63 -22.75 11.46
C ALA A 22 -12.34 -22.65 10.10
N LEU A 23 -11.60 -22.53 8.99
CA LEU A 23 -12.17 -22.55 7.64
C LEU A 23 -12.82 -23.91 7.29
N TYR A 24 -12.29 -25.02 7.83
CA TYR A 24 -12.92 -26.36 7.69
C TYR A 24 -14.12 -26.52 8.61
N ALA A 25 -13.96 -26.18 9.87
CA ALA A 25 -15.00 -26.39 10.89
C ALA A 25 -16.21 -25.45 10.70
N MET A 26 -15.95 -24.23 10.22
CA MET A 26 -16.96 -23.16 10.12
C MET A 26 -16.92 -22.47 8.74
N PRO A 27 -17.28 -23.16 7.63
CA PRO A 27 -17.20 -22.59 6.28
C PRO A 27 -18.04 -21.32 6.09
N HIS A 28 -19.11 -21.15 6.89
CA HIS A 28 -19.98 -19.97 6.88
C HIS A 28 -19.23 -18.70 7.33
N LEU A 29 -18.16 -18.82 8.11
CA LEU A 29 -17.32 -17.70 8.55
C LEU A 29 -16.27 -17.28 7.50
N ARG A 30 -16.14 -17.97 6.36
CA ARG A 30 -15.15 -17.69 5.33
C ARG A 30 -15.15 -16.21 4.91
N ARG A 31 -16.33 -15.63 4.68
CA ARG A 31 -16.46 -14.22 4.29
C ARG A 31 -16.08 -13.26 5.42
N LEU A 32 -16.43 -13.60 6.66
CA LEU A 32 -16.00 -12.84 7.83
C LEU A 32 -14.47 -12.85 7.97
N MET A 33 -13.84 -14.02 7.81
CA MET A 33 -12.37 -14.15 7.84
C MET A 33 -11.70 -13.35 6.72
N LEU A 34 -12.29 -13.35 5.51
CA LEU A 34 -11.84 -12.50 4.40
C LEU A 34 -11.96 -11.02 4.76
N THR A 35 -13.08 -10.60 5.35
CA THR A 35 -13.28 -9.21 5.82
C THR A 35 -12.24 -8.82 6.87
N ILE A 36 -11.96 -9.68 7.86
CA ILE A 36 -10.96 -9.44 8.91
C ILE A 36 -9.55 -9.39 8.32
N MET A 37 -9.22 -10.27 7.38
CA MET A 37 -7.94 -10.26 6.68
C MET A 37 -7.70 -8.91 6.00
N VAL A 38 -8.68 -8.41 5.24
CA VAL A 38 -8.59 -7.13 4.54
C VAL A 38 -8.55 -5.96 5.54
N PHE A 39 -9.42 -5.96 6.55
CA PHE A 39 -9.42 -4.96 7.62
C PHE A 39 -8.06 -4.86 8.32
N SER A 40 -7.47 -6.00 8.67
CA SER A 40 -6.23 -6.05 9.45
C SER A 40 -5.00 -5.51 8.70
N THR A 41 -5.08 -5.29 7.37
CA THR A 41 -3.99 -4.65 6.61
C THR A 41 -3.71 -3.22 7.06
N CYS A 42 -4.67 -2.53 7.67
CA CYS A 42 -4.50 -1.18 8.19
C CYS A 42 -3.79 -1.12 9.55
N HIS A 43 -3.67 -2.24 10.26
CA HIS A 43 -3.16 -2.25 11.63
C HIS A 43 -1.94 -3.18 11.77
N ILE A 44 -0.76 -2.65 11.45
CA ILE A 44 0.52 -3.35 11.54
C ILE A 44 1.41 -2.60 12.53
N LYS A 45 1.09 -2.73 13.81
CA LYS A 45 1.88 -2.22 14.96
C LYS A 45 1.95 -3.28 16.05
N LYS A 46 2.97 -3.20 16.92
CA LYS A 46 3.03 -4.02 18.13
C LYS A 46 1.74 -3.83 18.98
N PRO A 47 1.20 -4.89 19.59
CA PRO A 47 1.68 -6.27 19.62
C PRO A 47 1.31 -7.12 18.37
N PHE A 48 0.58 -6.58 17.40
CA PHE A 48 0.04 -7.27 16.23
C PHE A 48 1.02 -7.34 15.03
N TYR A 49 2.22 -6.79 15.21
CA TYR A 49 3.34 -6.89 14.28
C TYR A 49 4.58 -7.28 15.05
N MET A 50 5.18 -8.40 14.69
CA MET A 50 6.39 -8.93 15.30
C MET A 50 7.46 -9.09 14.23
N GLU A 51 8.67 -8.60 14.53
CA GLU A 51 9.84 -8.80 13.68
C GLU A 51 10.69 -9.92 14.27
N VAL A 52 10.78 -11.02 13.52
CA VAL A 52 11.66 -12.14 13.83
C VAL A 52 13.05 -11.83 13.26
N PHE A 53 14.10 -12.07 14.02
CA PHE A 53 15.50 -11.75 13.66
C PHE A 53 15.70 -10.26 13.35
N PHE A 54 15.18 -9.40 14.23
CA PHE A 54 15.31 -7.96 14.08
C PHE A 54 16.76 -7.50 14.13
N GLU A 55 17.15 -6.66 13.17
CA GLU A 55 18.42 -5.97 13.09
C GLU A 55 18.24 -4.46 13.25
N ALA A 56 19.09 -3.85 14.09
CA ALA A 56 19.12 -2.40 14.28
C ALA A 56 19.79 -1.72 13.07
N TYR A 57 19.09 -1.68 11.96
CA TYR A 57 19.53 -1.21 10.67
C TYR A 57 18.55 -0.17 10.13
N ARG A 58 19.02 0.75 9.28
CA ARG A 58 18.18 1.85 8.74
C ARG A 58 17.46 1.51 7.45
N GLY A 59 17.64 0.33 6.94
CA GLY A 59 16.83 -0.18 5.83
C GLY A 59 15.34 -0.23 6.19
N VAL A 60 14.54 -0.44 5.19
CA VAL A 60 13.08 -0.43 5.29
C VAL A 60 12.57 -1.66 6.03
N ASP A 61 13.05 -2.83 5.62
CA ASP A 61 12.72 -4.11 6.24
C ASP A 61 13.87 -4.52 7.18
N ARG A 62 13.58 -4.68 8.47
CA ARG A 62 14.56 -4.90 9.53
C ARG A 62 14.52 -6.28 10.14
N GLY A 63 13.63 -7.14 9.65
CA GLY A 63 13.44 -8.49 10.12
C GLY A 63 12.36 -9.20 9.33
N PHE A 64 12.12 -10.47 9.62
CA PHE A 64 11.01 -11.22 9.06
C PHE A 64 9.73 -10.84 9.80
N GLY A 65 8.93 -9.96 9.21
CA GLY A 65 7.69 -9.50 9.83
C GLY A 65 6.61 -10.57 9.83
N VAL A 66 5.93 -10.74 10.97
CA VAL A 66 4.69 -11.53 11.10
C VAL A 66 3.58 -10.59 11.50
N THR A 67 2.48 -10.62 10.78
CA THR A 67 1.34 -9.71 10.96
C THR A 67 0.01 -10.48 11.03
N ILE A 68 -1.05 -9.85 11.51
CA ILE A 68 -2.38 -10.47 11.52
C ILE A 68 -2.85 -10.88 10.10
N PRO A 69 -2.71 -10.05 9.05
CA PRO A 69 -3.05 -10.49 7.69
C PRO A 69 -2.37 -11.79 7.28
N ASP A 70 -1.10 -12.00 7.70
CA ASP A 70 -0.34 -13.21 7.38
C ASP A 70 -1.05 -14.48 7.88
N LEU A 71 -1.60 -14.44 9.08
CA LEU A 71 -2.30 -15.59 9.67
C LEU A 71 -3.50 -16.01 8.81
N PHE A 72 -4.25 -15.02 8.31
CA PHE A 72 -5.43 -15.26 7.49
C PHE A 72 -5.08 -15.71 6.08
N PHE A 73 -4.18 -15.01 5.37
CA PHE A 73 -3.91 -15.41 4.00
C PHE A 73 -3.10 -16.72 3.91
N PHE A 74 -2.20 -17.01 4.85
CA PHE A 74 -1.58 -18.33 4.93
C PHE A 74 -2.58 -19.40 5.38
N GLY A 75 -3.52 -19.06 6.27
CA GLY A 75 -4.62 -19.95 6.63
C GLY A 75 -5.49 -20.33 5.43
N PHE A 76 -5.87 -19.36 4.59
CA PHE A 76 -6.56 -19.60 3.31
C PHE A 76 -5.69 -20.40 2.34
N PHE A 77 -4.39 -20.09 2.23
CA PHE A 77 -3.45 -20.78 1.35
C PHE A 77 -3.38 -22.27 1.69
N PHE A 78 -3.15 -22.62 2.96
CA PHE A 78 -3.10 -24.02 3.38
C PHE A 78 -4.48 -24.70 3.27
N TRP A 79 -5.58 -24.01 3.58
CA TRP A 79 -6.91 -24.52 3.34
C TRP A 79 -7.15 -24.92 1.88
N PHE A 80 -6.68 -24.12 0.92
CA PHE A 80 -6.74 -24.47 -0.51
C PHE A 80 -5.85 -25.66 -0.85
N LEU A 81 -4.62 -25.71 -0.37
CA LEU A 81 -3.68 -26.82 -0.64
C LEU A 81 -4.20 -28.17 -0.10
N MET A 82 -4.90 -28.13 1.02
CA MET A 82 -5.51 -29.31 1.65
C MET A 82 -6.87 -29.69 1.03
N GLY A 83 -7.27 -29.08 -0.09
CA GLY A 83 -8.51 -29.42 -0.78
C GLY A 83 -9.78 -28.85 -0.15
N GLY A 84 -9.69 -27.80 0.68
CA GLY A 84 -10.84 -27.16 1.34
C GLY A 84 -11.83 -26.49 0.38
N SER A 85 -11.42 -26.20 -0.85
CA SER A 85 -12.31 -25.69 -1.90
C SER A 85 -12.63 -26.75 -2.93
N ARG A 86 -13.93 -26.92 -3.22
CA ARG A 86 -14.40 -27.80 -4.31
C ARG A 86 -14.24 -27.17 -5.70
N GLN A 87 -13.94 -25.90 -5.79
CA GLN A 87 -13.79 -25.18 -7.04
C GLN A 87 -12.37 -25.31 -7.60
N LYS A 88 -12.25 -25.32 -8.93
CA LYS A 88 -10.94 -25.35 -9.61
C LYS A 88 -10.13 -24.10 -9.25
N LEU A 89 -8.90 -24.32 -8.79
CA LEU A 89 -7.98 -23.24 -8.43
C LEU A 89 -7.35 -22.63 -9.68
N ILE A 90 -7.17 -21.32 -9.64
CA ILE A 90 -6.38 -20.60 -10.65
C ILE A 90 -4.93 -20.62 -10.15
N LEU A 91 -4.14 -21.55 -10.71
CA LEU A 91 -2.78 -21.77 -10.25
C LEU A 91 -1.83 -20.60 -10.58
N TRP A 92 -2.06 -19.95 -11.74
CA TRP A 92 -1.21 -18.86 -12.22
C TRP A 92 -2.04 -17.60 -12.57
N PRO A 93 -2.38 -16.78 -11.58
CA PRO A 93 -3.09 -15.52 -11.79
C PRO A 93 -2.34 -14.53 -12.67
N CYS A 94 -3.06 -13.53 -13.19
CA CYS A 94 -2.48 -12.43 -13.95
C CYS A 94 -1.34 -11.75 -13.17
N ASN A 95 -0.24 -11.45 -13.82
CA ASN A 95 0.97 -10.81 -13.29
C ASN A 95 1.82 -11.64 -12.32
N MET A 96 1.45 -12.87 -12.02
CA MET A 96 2.28 -13.71 -11.17
C MET A 96 3.68 -13.93 -11.75
N THR A 97 3.80 -14.07 -13.07
CA THR A 97 5.08 -14.19 -13.78
C THR A 97 5.99 -12.99 -13.56
N LEU A 98 5.47 -11.76 -13.76
CA LEU A 98 6.29 -10.55 -13.60
C LEU A 98 6.71 -10.33 -12.15
N TRP A 99 5.84 -10.65 -11.20
CA TRP A 99 6.22 -10.55 -9.79
C TRP A 99 7.21 -11.64 -9.38
N SER A 100 7.08 -12.86 -9.89
CA SER A 100 8.07 -13.93 -9.69
C SER A 100 9.42 -13.55 -10.30
N LEU A 101 9.43 -12.96 -11.50
CA LEU A 101 10.65 -12.43 -12.12
C LEU A 101 11.28 -11.34 -11.25
N MET A 102 10.48 -10.44 -10.68
CA MET A 102 10.96 -9.41 -9.75
C MET A 102 11.60 -10.04 -8.50
N ILE A 103 11.04 -11.12 -7.97
CA ILE A 103 11.64 -11.86 -6.84
C ILE A 103 12.97 -12.50 -7.26
N ILE A 104 13.05 -13.10 -8.43
CA ILE A 104 14.29 -13.71 -8.96
C ILE A 104 15.37 -12.64 -9.13
N ILE A 105 15.07 -11.51 -9.77
CA ILE A 105 16.01 -10.39 -9.93
C ILE A 105 16.47 -9.88 -8.56
N SER A 106 15.55 -9.76 -7.62
CA SER A 106 15.85 -9.33 -6.24
C SER A 106 16.80 -10.30 -5.53
N ILE A 107 16.62 -11.61 -5.72
CA ILE A 107 17.53 -12.63 -5.16
C ILE A 107 18.90 -12.54 -5.85
N LEU A 108 18.94 -12.41 -7.16
CA LEU A 108 20.20 -12.25 -7.90
C LEU A 108 20.97 -10.99 -7.48
N SER A 109 20.27 -9.90 -7.19
CA SER A 109 20.91 -8.68 -6.71
C SER A 109 21.62 -8.85 -5.36
N LEU A 110 21.23 -9.87 -4.56
CA LEU A 110 21.90 -10.15 -3.28
C LEU A 110 23.33 -10.66 -3.46
N ALA A 111 23.67 -11.24 -4.62
CA ALA A 111 25.04 -11.68 -4.91
C ALA A 111 26.02 -10.48 -5.01
N ALA A 112 25.53 -9.29 -5.36
CA ALA A 112 26.31 -8.07 -5.42
C ALA A 112 26.26 -7.26 -4.09
N SER A 113 25.49 -7.75 -3.10
CA SER A 113 25.25 -6.98 -1.88
C SER A 113 26.32 -7.20 -0.82
N ALA A 114 26.84 -6.11 -0.26
CA ALA A 114 27.69 -6.18 0.93
C ALA A 114 26.95 -6.68 2.18
N VAL A 115 25.61 -6.66 2.18
CA VAL A 115 24.74 -7.04 3.29
C VAL A 115 23.55 -7.88 2.83
N ALA A 116 23.84 -8.96 2.11
CA ALA A 116 22.84 -9.85 1.49
C ALA A 116 21.76 -10.32 2.47
N TYR A 117 22.12 -10.53 3.75
CA TYR A 117 21.19 -10.94 4.81
C TYR A 117 20.01 -9.97 4.96
N TYR A 118 20.25 -8.65 4.89
CA TYR A 118 19.18 -7.65 4.99
C TYR A 118 18.19 -7.72 3.81
N GLY A 119 18.67 -8.13 2.64
CA GLY A 119 17.82 -8.31 1.48
C GLY A 119 16.82 -9.47 1.64
N LEU A 120 17.17 -10.51 2.40
CA LEU A 120 16.26 -11.63 2.66
C LEU A 120 14.98 -11.19 3.38
N PHE A 121 15.01 -10.14 4.20
CA PHE A 121 13.82 -9.60 4.85
C PHE A 121 12.80 -9.08 3.82
N THR A 122 13.31 -8.42 2.78
CA THR A 122 12.44 -7.90 1.70
C THR A 122 12.02 -9.01 0.72
N VAL A 123 12.88 -9.97 0.41
CA VAL A 123 12.51 -11.16 -0.39
C VAL A 123 11.36 -11.92 0.28
N HIS A 124 11.45 -12.15 1.58
CA HIS A 124 10.36 -12.75 2.36
C HIS A 124 9.03 -11.97 2.20
N LYS A 125 9.08 -10.66 2.27
CA LYS A 125 7.91 -9.79 2.06
C LYS A 125 7.35 -9.93 0.64
N TYR A 126 8.21 -10.01 -0.38
CA TYR A 126 7.79 -10.17 -1.77
C TYR A 126 7.12 -11.53 -2.02
N ILE A 127 7.62 -12.61 -1.41
CA ILE A 127 6.98 -13.93 -1.45
C ILE A 127 5.59 -13.87 -0.80
N ARG A 128 5.43 -13.18 0.32
CA ARG A 128 4.12 -12.97 0.95
C ARG A 128 3.15 -12.23 0.04
N GLY A 129 3.62 -11.22 -0.69
CA GLY A 129 2.80 -10.52 -1.70
C GLY A 129 2.30 -11.47 -2.80
N LEU A 130 3.16 -12.39 -3.26
CA LEU A 130 2.79 -13.41 -4.24
C LEU A 130 1.69 -14.34 -3.72
N VAL A 131 1.86 -14.84 -2.50
CA VAL A 131 0.87 -15.71 -1.83
C VAL A 131 -0.44 -14.96 -1.63
N LEU A 132 -0.39 -13.71 -1.17
CA LEU A 132 -1.58 -12.88 -0.95
C LEU A 132 -2.35 -12.64 -2.26
N LEU A 133 -1.66 -12.31 -3.36
CA LEU A 133 -2.27 -12.18 -4.69
C LEU A 133 -2.99 -13.46 -5.09
N TRP A 134 -2.30 -14.61 -4.96
CA TRP A 134 -2.86 -15.91 -5.29
C TRP A 134 -4.09 -16.24 -4.45
N VAL A 135 -4.03 -16.01 -3.15
CA VAL A 135 -5.14 -16.24 -2.22
C VAL A 135 -6.33 -15.35 -2.58
N MET A 136 -6.12 -14.06 -2.79
CA MET A 136 -7.20 -13.13 -3.14
C MET A 136 -7.93 -13.56 -4.41
N VAL A 137 -7.19 -13.95 -5.46
CA VAL A 137 -7.78 -14.40 -6.74
C VAL A 137 -8.58 -15.70 -6.56
N ASN A 138 -8.17 -16.56 -5.63
CA ASN A 138 -8.82 -17.85 -5.40
C ASN A 138 -9.93 -17.82 -4.35
N VAL A 139 -9.93 -16.86 -3.42
CA VAL A 139 -10.96 -16.76 -2.39
C VAL A 139 -12.16 -15.91 -2.81
N VAL A 140 -11.93 -14.89 -3.66
CA VAL A 140 -13.01 -14.00 -4.15
C VAL A 140 -13.61 -14.61 -5.41
N ARG A 141 -14.80 -15.20 -5.27
CA ARG A 141 -15.44 -16.00 -6.32
C ARG A 141 -16.80 -15.49 -6.76
N ASP A 142 -17.47 -14.72 -5.93
CA ASP A 142 -18.78 -14.17 -6.18
C ASP A 142 -18.92 -12.72 -5.70
N ARG A 143 -20.05 -12.10 -6.03
CA ARG A 143 -20.36 -10.73 -5.61
C ARG A 143 -20.31 -10.54 -4.10
N LYS A 144 -20.75 -11.53 -3.32
CA LYS A 144 -20.76 -11.44 -1.84
C LYS A 144 -19.34 -11.46 -1.27
N ASP A 145 -18.40 -12.15 -1.93
CA ASP A 145 -16.99 -12.13 -1.55
C ASP A 145 -16.37 -10.76 -1.87
N VAL A 146 -16.69 -10.16 -3.03
CA VAL A 146 -16.30 -8.77 -3.36
C VAL A 146 -16.86 -7.80 -2.32
N GLU A 147 -18.11 -7.97 -1.92
CA GLU A 147 -18.74 -7.17 -0.87
C GLU A 147 -18.06 -7.33 0.49
N ALA A 148 -17.56 -8.52 0.83
CA ALA A 148 -16.80 -8.76 2.05
C ALA A 148 -15.46 -7.99 2.03
N VAL A 149 -14.75 -7.98 0.90
CA VAL A 149 -13.52 -7.18 0.71
C VAL A 149 -13.80 -5.69 0.88
N ILE A 150 -14.81 -5.16 0.18
CA ILE A 150 -15.19 -3.74 0.28
C ILE A 150 -15.59 -3.37 1.71
N THR A 151 -16.29 -4.26 2.42
CA THR A 151 -16.65 -4.07 3.83
C THR A 151 -15.39 -3.97 4.71
N GLY A 152 -14.40 -4.84 4.48
CA GLY A 152 -13.11 -4.78 5.18
C GLY A 152 -12.36 -3.48 4.94
N LEU A 153 -12.35 -3.00 3.68
CA LEU A 153 -11.72 -1.71 3.33
C LEU A 153 -12.43 -0.52 3.99
N MET A 154 -13.76 -0.49 3.96
CA MET A 154 -14.53 0.57 4.62
C MET A 154 -14.29 0.56 6.14
N ALA A 155 -14.32 -0.61 6.77
CA ALA A 155 -14.04 -0.76 8.20
C ALA A 155 -12.63 -0.30 8.55
N ALA A 156 -11.62 -0.60 7.72
CA ALA A 156 -10.25 -0.17 7.90
C ALA A 156 -10.13 1.36 7.89
N VAL A 157 -10.76 2.04 6.94
CA VAL A 157 -10.71 3.50 6.85
C VAL A 157 -11.48 4.17 7.99
N ILE A 158 -12.66 3.65 8.37
CA ILE A 158 -13.43 4.16 9.51
C ILE A 158 -12.63 4.01 10.82
N PHE A 159 -12.01 2.85 11.02
CA PHE A 159 -11.14 2.61 12.18
C PHE A 159 -10.00 3.62 12.24
N GLN A 160 -9.30 3.85 11.12
CA GLN A 160 -8.21 4.84 11.07
C GLN A 160 -8.71 6.26 11.35
N GLY A 161 -9.85 6.65 10.79
CA GLY A 161 -10.48 7.93 11.08
C GLY A 161 -10.81 8.09 12.57
N GLY A 162 -11.34 7.04 13.20
CA GLY A 162 -11.59 6.99 14.64
C GLY A 162 -10.32 7.15 15.47
N VAL A 163 -9.23 6.41 15.13
CA VAL A 163 -7.93 6.54 15.82
C VAL A 163 -7.37 7.95 15.66
N VAL A 164 -7.38 8.50 14.44
CA VAL A 164 -6.89 9.87 14.18
C VAL A 164 -7.68 10.91 14.98
N PHE A 165 -9.01 10.76 15.03
CA PHE A 165 -9.88 11.64 15.80
C PHE A 165 -9.58 11.53 17.30
N TRP A 166 -9.48 10.31 17.82
CA TRP A 166 -9.17 10.01 19.22
C TRP A 166 -7.83 10.60 19.64
N ASP A 167 -6.76 10.31 18.87
CA ASP A 167 -5.41 10.79 19.17
C ASP A 167 -5.33 12.32 19.17
N LYS A 168 -6.13 12.98 18.36
CA LYS A 168 -6.08 14.44 18.23
C LYS A 168 -6.94 15.18 19.23
N TYR A 169 -8.16 14.70 19.48
CA TYR A 169 -9.18 15.46 20.21
C TYR A 169 -9.48 14.91 21.62
N VAL A 170 -9.15 13.64 21.89
CA VAL A 170 -9.42 13.01 23.18
C VAL A 170 -8.14 12.89 24.01
N THR A 171 -7.10 12.29 23.45
CA THR A 171 -5.84 12.09 24.18
C THR A 171 -4.85 13.24 24.02
N HIS A 172 -5.07 14.11 23.04
CA HIS A 172 -4.14 15.19 22.66
C HIS A 172 -2.70 14.69 22.40
N ALA A 173 -2.54 13.40 22.13
CA ALA A 173 -1.24 12.74 21.92
C ALA A 173 -0.52 13.26 20.67
N VAL A 174 -1.23 13.84 19.72
CA VAL A 174 -0.69 14.32 18.44
C VAL A 174 -0.84 15.83 18.31
N VAL A 175 0.25 16.54 18.55
CA VAL A 175 0.31 17.99 18.40
C VAL A 175 0.41 18.42 16.92
N ASN A 176 1.07 17.63 16.07
CA ASN A 176 1.46 18.11 14.74
C ASN A 176 0.82 17.34 13.58
N ARG A 177 1.21 16.07 13.34
CA ARG A 177 0.78 15.24 12.19
C ARG A 177 0.24 13.91 12.69
N SER A 178 -1.01 13.59 12.33
CA SER A 178 -1.62 12.33 12.74
C SER A 178 -1.06 11.17 11.92
N VAL A 179 -0.80 10.06 12.59
CA VAL A 179 -0.30 8.82 11.99
C VAL A 179 -1.32 7.69 12.03
N GLY A 180 -2.38 7.83 12.82
CA GLY A 180 -3.30 6.73 13.09
C GLY A 180 -2.56 5.52 13.66
N SER A 181 -2.89 4.33 13.23
CA SER A 181 -2.15 3.12 13.59
C SER A 181 -0.95 2.82 12.68
N PHE A 182 -0.52 3.76 11.84
CA PHE A 182 0.60 3.62 10.93
C PHE A 182 1.90 4.15 11.54
N PRO A 183 3.08 3.70 11.05
CA PRO A 183 4.36 4.20 11.55
C PRO A 183 4.65 5.64 11.11
N HIS A 184 4.04 6.10 10.00
CA HIS A 184 4.32 7.41 9.42
C HIS A 184 3.05 8.05 8.82
N PRO A 185 2.88 9.40 8.91
CA PRO A 185 1.70 10.09 8.37
C PRO A 185 1.48 9.84 6.87
N ASN A 186 2.57 9.87 6.07
CA ASN A 186 2.46 9.66 4.63
C ASN A 186 1.96 8.24 4.30
N THR A 187 2.29 7.22 5.12
CA THR A 187 1.79 5.86 4.95
C THR A 187 0.28 5.78 5.13
N LEU A 188 -0.24 6.45 6.18
CA LEU A 188 -1.69 6.55 6.39
C LEU A 188 -2.38 7.23 5.21
N ALA A 189 -1.81 8.34 4.72
CA ALA A 189 -2.37 9.07 3.58
C ALA A 189 -2.41 8.18 2.31
N MET A 190 -1.29 7.53 1.96
CA MET A 190 -1.19 6.66 0.79
C MET A 190 -2.13 5.46 0.86
N TYR A 191 -2.24 4.84 2.03
CA TYR A 191 -3.18 3.74 2.27
C TYR A 191 -4.62 4.19 2.01
N THR A 192 -4.97 5.37 2.49
CA THR A 192 -6.32 5.93 2.38
C THR A 192 -6.61 6.37 0.95
N ASP A 193 -5.67 7.02 0.27
CA ASP A 193 -5.80 7.47 -1.13
C ASP A 193 -6.01 6.32 -2.12
N LEU A 194 -5.59 5.10 -1.78
CA LEU A 194 -5.88 3.89 -2.56
C LEU A 194 -7.34 3.42 -2.42
N ILE A 195 -7.99 3.69 -1.31
CA ILE A 195 -9.31 3.12 -0.99
C ILE A 195 -10.44 4.09 -1.31
N ILE A 196 -10.27 5.38 -0.98
CA ILE A 196 -11.34 6.39 -1.08
C ILE A 196 -11.91 6.52 -2.50
N PRO A 197 -11.12 6.46 -3.58
CA PRO A 197 -11.65 6.52 -4.93
C PRO A 197 -12.68 5.43 -5.23
N ALA A 198 -12.44 4.20 -4.76
CA ALA A 198 -13.38 3.09 -4.95
C ALA A 198 -14.67 3.27 -4.14
N ILE A 199 -14.58 3.81 -2.93
CA ILE A 199 -15.74 4.11 -2.09
C ILE A 199 -16.60 5.21 -2.75
N LEU A 200 -15.97 6.30 -3.23
CA LEU A 200 -16.69 7.37 -3.93
C LEU A 200 -17.36 6.86 -5.20
N ALA A 201 -16.65 6.08 -6.02
CA ALA A 201 -17.20 5.50 -7.25
C ALA A 201 -18.44 4.65 -6.95
N LEU A 202 -18.42 3.84 -5.90
CA LEU A 202 -19.56 3.02 -5.47
C LEU A 202 -20.75 3.86 -4.97
N ILE A 203 -20.51 4.96 -4.26
CA ILE A 203 -21.55 5.92 -3.85
C ILE A 203 -22.20 6.55 -5.08
N LEU A 204 -21.41 6.97 -6.05
CA LEU A 204 -21.89 7.60 -7.30
C LEU A 204 -22.66 6.63 -8.19
N ALA A 205 -22.27 5.36 -8.23
CA ALA A 205 -22.91 4.34 -9.07
C ALA A 205 -24.19 3.74 -8.49
N ASP A 206 -24.60 4.13 -7.28
CA ASP A 206 -25.68 3.48 -6.51
C ASP A 206 -25.41 1.98 -6.24
N GLY A 207 -24.13 1.66 -6.07
CA GLY A 207 -23.66 0.28 -5.90
C GLY A 207 -23.99 -0.33 -4.54
N PHE A 208 -24.57 0.44 -3.62
CA PHE A 208 -24.87 0.01 -2.24
C PHE A 208 -26.35 0.09 -1.89
N THR A 209 -26.78 -0.79 -1.00
CA THR A 209 -28.06 -0.64 -0.30
C THR A 209 -28.04 0.65 0.56
N LYS A 210 -29.23 1.18 0.93
CA LYS A 210 -29.33 2.40 1.78
C LYS A 210 -28.49 2.31 3.05
N LYS A 211 -28.45 1.15 3.72
CA LYS A 211 -27.65 0.91 4.93
C LYS A 211 -26.15 0.97 4.61
N ARG A 212 -25.69 0.26 3.59
CA ARG A 212 -24.27 0.27 3.14
C ARG A 212 -23.83 1.65 2.67
N ASN A 213 -24.72 2.39 2.01
CA ASN A 213 -24.39 3.74 1.54
C ASN A 213 -24.05 4.67 2.71
N ARG A 214 -24.74 4.55 3.86
CA ARG A 214 -24.39 5.30 5.08
C ARG A 214 -22.98 4.97 5.58
N TRP A 215 -22.61 3.68 5.60
CA TRP A 215 -21.25 3.25 5.97
C TRP A 215 -20.20 3.72 4.96
N ALA A 216 -20.52 3.70 3.67
CA ALA A 216 -19.64 4.20 2.62
C ALA A 216 -19.39 5.72 2.76
N ILE A 217 -20.43 6.50 3.04
CA ILE A 217 -20.31 7.93 3.31
C ILE A 217 -19.45 8.16 4.56
N ALA A 218 -19.69 7.41 5.65
CA ALA A 218 -18.87 7.50 6.85
C ALA A 218 -17.39 7.15 6.56
N ALA A 219 -17.13 6.12 5.76
CA ALA A 219 -15.78 5.73 5.35
C ALA A 219 -15.12 6.80 4.47
N LEU A 220 -15.86 7.41 3.53
CA LEU A 220 -15.36 8.50 2.71
C LEU A 220 -14.92 9.69 3.57
N PHE A 221 -15.78 10.14 4.51
CA PHE A 221 -15.44 11.21 5.43
C PHE A 221 -14.27 10.86 6.34
N ALA A 222 -14.25 9.66 6.91
CA ALA A 222 -13.16 9.19 7.75
C ALA A 222 -11.82 9.18 6.99
N GLY A 223 -11.84 8.75 5.72
CA GLY A 223 -10.66 8.74 4.86
C GLY A 223 -10.17 10.17 4.53
N MET A 224 -11.06 11.06 4.15
CA MET A 224 -10.72 12.48 3.92
C MET A 224 -10.12 13.11 5.18
N LEU A 225 -10.71 12.82 6.35
CA LEU A 225 -10.19 13.27 7.64
C LEU A 225 -8.76 12.75 7.89
N CYS A 226 -8.50 11.47 7.61
CA CYS A 226 -7.17 10.89 7.74
C CYS A 226 -6.16 11.68 6.90
N VAL A 227 -6.41 11.90 5.60
CA VAL A 227 -5.48 12.60 4.71
C VAL A 227 -5.24 14.03 5.17
N VAL A 228 -6.30 14.78 5.52
CA VAL A 228 -6.19 16.16 6.01
C VAL A 228 -5.32 16.23 7.28
N PHE A 229 -5.51 15.33 8.24
CA PHE A 229 -4.76 15.37 9.50
C PHE A 229 -3.34 14.83 9.41
N THR A 230 -2.99 14.08 8.35
CA THR A 230 -1.58 13.78 8.07
C THR A 230 -0.78 15.01 7.70
N LYS A 231 -1.44 16.10 7.27
CA LYS A 231 -0.81 17.32 6.76
C LYS A 231 0.21 17.03 5.63
N SER A 232 0.02 15.95 4.87
CA SER A 232 0.82 15.61 3.71
C SER A 232 0.31 16.41 2.51
N ARG A 233 1.12 17.35 2.03
CA ARG A 233 0.75 18.23 0.89
C ARG A 233 0.51 17.44 -0.38
N ALA A 234 1.45 16.53 -0.72
CA ALA A 234 1.33 15.70 -1.90
C ALA A 234 0.08 14.81 -1.86
N ALA A 235 -0.15 14.12 -0.74
CA ALA A 235 -1.33 13.26 -0.58
C ALA A 235 -2.65 14.05 -0.68
N LEU A 236 -2.70 15.26 -0.12
CA LEU A 236 -3.90 16.10 -0.20
C LEU A 236 -4.22 16.49 -1.66
N VAL A 237 -3.21 16.91 -2.42
CA VAL A 237 -3.37 17.26 -3.86
C VAL A 237 -3.79 16.02 -4.66
N ILE A 238 -3.15 14.88 -4.41
CA ILE A 238 -3.46 13.62 -5.07
C ILE A 238 -4.89 13.16 -4.73
N MET A 239 -5.31 13.26 -3.46
CA MET A 239 -6.68 12.94 -3.05
C MET A 239 -7.71 13.79 -3.80
N ILE A 240 -7.51 15.11 -3.84
CA ILE A 240 -8.42 16.03 -4.55
C ILE A 240 -8.49 15.66 -6.04
N GLY A 241 -7.33 15.43 -6.68
CA GLY A 241 -7.27 14.99 -8.07
C GLY A 241 -7.95 13.64 -8.30
N ALA A 242 -7.76 12.69 -7.39
CA ALA A 242 -8.39 11.37 -7.47
C ALA A 242 -9.92 11.44 -7.32
N LEU A 243 -10.43 12.17 -6.33
CA LEU A 243 -11.87 12.35 -6.15
C LEU A 243 -12.50 13.10 -7.34
N GLY A 244 -11.83 14.14 -7.84
CA GLY A 244 -12.23 14.85 -9.05
C GLY A 244 -12.27 13.95 -10.29
N SER A 245 -11.25 13.12 -10.49
CA SER A 245 -11.16 12.16 -11.59
C SER A 245 -12.26 11.10 -11.55
N VAL A 246 -12.51 10.49 -10.39
CA VAL A 246 -13.63 9.54 -10.21
C VAL A 246 -14.95 10.21 -10.54
N THR A 247 -15.16 11.42 -10.05
CA THR A 247 -16.39 12.18 -10.27
C THR A 247 -16.58 12.47 -11.75
N ALA A 248 -15.58 13.03 -12.41
CA ALA A 248 -15.62 13.37 -13.84
C ALA A 248 -15.87 12.14 -14.72
N ILE A 249 -15.06 11.08 -14.54
CA ILE A 249 -15.20 9.84 -15.33
C ILE A 249 -16.55 9.17 -15.07
N SER A 250 -17.02 9.14 -13.81
CA SER A 250 -18.32 8.56 -13.47
C SER A 250 -19.49 9.29 -14.13
N VAL A 251 -19.43 10.61 -14.24
CA VAL A 251 -20.43 11.41 -14.96
C VAL A 251 -20.32 11.17 -16.47
N PHE A 252 -19.11 11.13 -16.99
CA PHE A 252 -18.87 10.87 -18.42
C PHE A 252 -19.41 9.50 -18.87
N ILE A 253 -19.22 8.45 -18.06
CA ILE A 253 -19.74 7.11 -18.33
C ILE A 253 -21.29 7.12 -18.37
N LYS A 254 -21.93 7.70 -17.35
CA LYS A 254 -23.39 7.76 -17.25
C LYS A 254 -23.82 8.95 -16.41
N PRO A 255 -24.24 10.07 -17.00
CA PRO A 255 -24.79 11.20 -16.25
C PRO A 255 -26.15 10.82 -15.66
N THR A 256 -26.38 11.12 -14.38
CA THR A 256 -27.69 10.93 -13.70
C THR A 256 -27.95 12.11 -12.74
N MET A 257 -29.24 12.45 -12.54
CA MET A 257 -29.62 13.52 -11.61
C MET A 257 -29.12 13.25 -10.18
N ARG A 258 -29.08 11.99 -9.76
CA ARG A 258 -28.52 11.61 -8.46
C ARG A 258 -27.04 11.96 -8.35
N LYS A 259 -26.22 11.64 -9.36
CA LYS A 259 -24.80 12.01 -9.36
C LYS A 259 -24.62 13.50 -9.33
N MET A 260 -25.38 14.26 -10.11
CA MET A 260 -25.33 15.70 -10.10
C MET A 260 -25.69 16.28 -8.73
N GLY A 261 -26.73 15.74 -8.07
CA GLY A 261 -27.09 16.13 -6.70
C GLY A 261 -25.98 15.84 -5.68
N ILE A 262 -25.36 14.63 -5.72
CA ILE A 262 -24.24 14.27 -4.84
C ILE A 262 -23.05 15.21 -5.07
N ILE A 263 -22.72 15.50 -6.33
CA ILE A 263 -21.64 16.40 -6.72
C ILE A 263 -21.91 17.81 -6.20
N PHE A 264 -23.12 18.32 -6.41
CA PHE A 264 -23.53 19.66 -5.93
C PHE A 264 -23.39 19.75 -4.40
N ILE A 265 -23.91 18.77 -3.65
CA ILE A 265 -23.77 18.71 -2.19
C ILE A 265 -22.28 18.63 -1.79
N GLY A 266 -21.50 17.84 -2.52
CA GLY A 266 -20.05 17.74 -2.30
C GLY A 266 -19.32 19.06 -2.50
N PHE A 267 -19.67 19.82 -3.54
CA PHE A 267 -19.14 21.17 -3.77
C PHE A 267 -19.50 22.12 -2.63
N VAL A 268 -20.79 22.20 -2.26
CA VAL A 268 -21.25 23.06 -1.16
C VAL A 268 -20.52 22.72 0.15
N LEU A 269 -20.38 21.43 0.48
CA LEU A 269 -19.64 21.02 1.67
C LEU A 269 -18.14 21.35 1.58
N MET A 270 -17.55 21.21 0.40
CA MET A 270 -16.14 21.52 0.17
C MET A 270 -15.87 23.02 0.29
N ASP A 271 -16.78 23.87 -0.19
CA ASP A 271 -16.69 25.33 -0.02
C ASP A 271 -16.81 25.72 1.46
N LEU A 272 -17.80 25.20 2.17
CA LEU A 272 -18.01 25.47 3.60
C LEU A 272 -16.80 25.06 4.45
N ILE A 273 -16.27 23.84 4.22
CA ILE A 273 -15.09 23.33 4.92
C ILE A 273 -13.84 24.05 4.44
N GLY A 274 -13.75 24.34 3.15
CA GLY A 274 -12.65 25.01 2.49
C GLY A 274 -12.37 26.37 3.12
N VAL A 275 -13.38 27.20 3.30
CA VAL A 275 -13.26 28.51 3.96
C VAL A 275 -12.64 28.38 5.35
N ALA A 276 -13.03 27.37 6.13
CA ALA A 276 -12.51 27.15 7.48
C ALA A 276 -11.09 26.57 7.53
N VAL A 277 -10.70 25.78 6.53
CA VAL A 277 -9.45 25.00 6.53
C VAL A 277 -8.39 25.59 5.59
N ALA A 278 -8.80 26.30 4.52
CA ALA A 278 -7.89 26.87 3.53
C ALA A 278 -6.76 27.73 4.12
N PRO A 279 -6.96 28.63 5.09
CA PRO A 279 -5.87 29.42 5.65
C PRO A 279 -4.77 28.57 6.27
N ARG A 280 -5.15 27.45 6.92
CA ARG A 280 -4.19 26.51 7.53
C ARG A 280 -3.45 25.69 6.46
N ILE A 281 -4.13 25.30 5.38
CA ILE A 281 -3.54 24.59 4.25
C ILE A 281 -2.57 25.52 3.52
N ILE A 282 -2.99 26.74 3.18
CA ILE A 282 -2.16 27.74 2.49
C ILE A 282 -0.89 28.03 3.31
N LYS A 283 -1.05 28.33 4.60
CA LYS A 283 0.09 28.52 5.52
C LYS A 283 1.05 27.32 5.49
N ARG A 284 0.52 26.09 5.42
CA ARG A 284 1.34 24.86 5.35
C ARG A 284 2.10 24.72 4.04
N PHE A 285 1.53 25.18 2.92
CA PHE A 285 2.24 25.21 1.63
C PHE A 285 3.33 26.28 1.63
N GLN A 286 3.07 27.44 2.19
CA GLN A 286 4.04 28.55 2.27
C GLN A 286 5.20 28.27 3.24
N SER A 287 4.93 27.62 4.38
CA SER A 287 5.92 27.28 5.42
C SER A 287 6.68 25.98 5.15
N ALA A 288 6.75 25.54 3.90
CA ALA A 288 7.47 24.32 3.55
C ALA A 288 8.97 24.42 3.85
N PRO A 289 9.55 23.56 4.69
CA PRO A 289 11.00 23.56 4.89
C PRO A 289 11.70 23.20 3.57
N LYS A 290 12.53 24.11 3.05
CA LYS A 290 13.39 23.85 1.87
C LYS A 290 14.27 22.62 2.11
N ALA A 291 14.84 22.47 3.30
CA ALA A 291 15.63 21.34 3.72
C ALA A 291 14.98 19.95 3.49
N SER A 292 13.64 19.85 3.53
CA SER A 292 12.96 18.58 3.26
C SER A 292 12.91 18.22 1.78
N ALA A 293 12.88 19.19 0.89
CA ALA A 293 12.96 18.99 -0.56
C ALA A 293 14.40 18.66 -0.98
N GLU A 294 15.36 19.41 -0.49
CA GLU A 294 16.78 19.21 -0.69
C GLU A 294 17.22 17.81 -0.25
N THR A 295 16.83 17.37 0.95
CA THR A 295 17.13 16.02 1.44
C THR A 295 16.60 14.92 0.52
N ARG A 296 15.42 15.09 -0.08
CA ARG A 296 14.86 14.13 -1.04
C ARG A 296 15.64 14.10 -2.34
N GLU A 297 16.05 15.26 -2.83
CA GLU A 297 16.85 15.40 -4.02
C GLU A 297 18.20 14.68 -3.88
N TYR A 298 18.88 14.87 -2.76
CA TYR A 298 20.10 14.14 -2.44
C TYR A 298 19.91 12.62 -2.42
N PHE A 299 18.89 12.12 -1.73
CA PHE A 299 18.63 10.69 -1.70
C PHE A 299 18.31 10.13 -3.09
N ASN A 300 17.60 10.88 -3.91
CA ASN A 300 17.29 10.47 -5.28
C ASN A 300 18.54 10.51 -6.17
N SER A 301 19.41 11.50 -6.01
CA SER A 301 20.69 11.60 -6.73
C SER A 301 21.65 10.47 -6.35
N ALA A 302 21.74 10.13 -5.06
CA ALA A 302 22.50 8.97 -4.60
C ALA A 302 21.94 7.66 -5.15
N ALA A 303 20.61 7.51 -5.21
CA ALA A 303 19.99 6.33 -5.81
C ALA A 303 20.29 6.20 -7.29
N MET A 304 20.29 7.33 -8.03
CA MET A 304 20.66 7.36 -9.44
C MET A 304 22.14 6.99 -9.64
N ALA A 305 23.05 7.51 -8.83
CA ALA A 305 24.47 7.16 -8.88
C ALA A 305 24.67 5.65 -8.64
N MET A 306 24.07 5.09 -7.58
CA MET A 306 24.14 3.65 -7.30
C MET A 306 23.60 2.81 -8.46
N ALA A 307 22.49 3.23 -9.10
CA ALA A 307 21.92 2.51 -10.24
C ALA A 307 22.84 2.53 -11.47
N ASN A 308 23.65 3.56 -11.64
CA ASN A 308 24.61 3.67 -12.74
C ASN A 308 25.91 2.90 -12.46
N ASP A 309 26.36 2.89 -11.20
CA ASP A 309 27.60 2.24 -10.80
C ASP A 309 27.46 0.71 -10.72
N TYR A 310 26.25 0.20 -10.41
CA TYR A 310 26.00 -1.23 -10.20
C TYR A 310 24.97 -1.77 -11.18
N THR A 311 25.39 -2.56 -12.16
CA THR A 311 24.51 -3.16 -13.19
C THR A 311 23.33 -3.96 -12.59
N PHE A 312 23.57 -4.73 -11.53
CA PHE A 312 22.56 -5.50 -10.80
C PHE A 312 22.04 -4.82 -9.54
N GLY A 313 22.39 -3.55 -9.36
CA GLY A 313 22.13 -2.80 -8.15
C GLY A 313 23.06 -3.16 -6.99
N THR A 314 22.92 -2.42 -5.89
CA THR A 314 23.72 -2.61 -4.66
C THR A 314 23.24 -3.79 -3.81
N GLY A 315 22.17 -4.45 -4.24
CA GLY A 315 21.44 -5.48 -3.51
C GLY A 315 20.15 -4.98 -2.86
N LEU A 316 19.13 -5.82 -2.89
CA LEU A 316 17.82 -5.51 -2.32
C LEU A 316 17.97 -5.11 -0.84
N ASN A 317 17.29 -4.02 -0.42
CA ASN A 317 17.30 -3.49 0.95
C ASN A 317 18.68 -3.01 1.45
N SER A 318 19.64 -2.76 0.57
CA SER A 318 20.99 -2.31 0.92
C SER A 318 21.22 -0.81 0.76
N TYR A 319 20.32 -0.08 0.09
CA TYR A 319 20.47 1.35 -0.23
C TYR A 319 20.94 2.18 0.98
N SER A 320 20.22 2.07 2.11
CA SER A 320 20.54 2.87 3.31
C SER A 320 21.88 2.48 3.94
N TRP A 321 22.28 1.20 3.80
CA TRP A 321 23.58 0.73 4.26
C TRP A 321 24.70 1.27 3.36
N MET A 322 24.54 1.19 2.05
CA MET A 322 25.48 1.74 1.08
C MET A 322 25.67 3.24 1.27
N LEU A 323 24.58 3.98 1.42
CA LEU A 323 24.63 5.42 1.67
C LEU A 323 25.37 5.75 2.97
N GLY A 324 25.22 4.94 4.03
CA GLY A 324 25.86 5.19 5.33
C GLY A 324 27.28 4.67 5.48
N ASN A 325 27.75 3.75 4.63
CA ASN A 325 29.05 3.09 4.78
C ASN A 325 30.00 3.29 3.59
N THR A 326 29.57 3.96 2.53
CA THR A 326 30.39 4.22 1.34
C THR A 326 30.60 5.73 1.18
N GLU A 327 31.80 6.21 1.45
CA GLU A 327 32.16 7.64 1.41
C GLU A 327 31.86 8.27 0.04
N TYR A 328 32.00 7.51 -1.04
CA TYR A 328 31.71 7.96 -2.41
C TYR A 328 30.33 8.62 -2.54
N TYR A 329 29.29 8.08 -1.91
CA TYR A 329 27.94 8.63 -2.03
C TYR A 329 27.67 9.83 -1.12
N TRP A 330 28.62 10.18 -0.23
CA TRP A 330 28.57 11.40 0.58
C TRP A 330 28.87 12.65 -0.25
N TYR A 331 29.68 12.52 -1.30
CA TYR A 331 29.99 13.63 -2.23
C TYR A 331 28.79 14.10 -3.03
N VAL A 332 27.71 13.34 -3.05
CA VAL A 332 26.41 13.80 -3.56
C VAL A 332 25.78 14.84 -2.60
N TYR A 333 26.43 15.11 -1.45
CA TYR A 333 26.06 16.08 -0.42
C TYR A 333 27.14 17.18 -0.27
N PRO A 334 27.42 17.99 -1.26
CA PRO A 334 28.54 18.96 -1.19
C PRO A 334 28.41 19.91 0.01
N ASP A 335 27.19 20.39 0.31
CA ASP A 335 26.97 21.44 1.32
C ASP A 335 27.04 20.95 2.78
N LYS A 336 27.16 19.65 3.04
CA LYS A 336 27.25 19.10 4.39
C LYS A 336 28.61 18.45 4.70
N VAL A 337 29.37 18.11 3.69
CA VAL A 337 30.72 17.58 3.85
C VAL A 337 31.69 18.71 4.21
N ASP A 338 31.47 19.91 3.67
CA ASP A 338 32.32 21.10 3.95
C ASP A 338 32.16 21.64 5.38
N THR A 339 31.19 21.18 6.16
CA THR A 339 30.98 21.59 7.54
C THR A 339 31.55 20.61 8.57
N VAL A 340 32.14 19.50 8.13
CA VAL A 340 32.72 18.47 9.01
C VAL A 340 34.23 18.60 8.95
N GLU A 341 34.78 19.23 9.98
CA GLU A 341 36.24 19.47 10.10
C GLU A 341 37.06 18.18 10.29
N ASP A 342 36.42 17.06 10.71
CA ASP A 342 37.04 15.76 10.92
C ASP A 342 36.21 14.60 10.36
N PRO A 343 36.77 13.84 9.36
CA PRO A 343 36.15 12.65 8.83
C PRO A 343 35.87 11.56 9.89
N ASP A 344 36.64 11.51 10.97
CA ASP A 344 36.47 10.53 12.06
C ASP A 344 35.36 10.97 13.03
N GLU A 345 35.22 12.28 13.30
CA GLU A 345 34.08 12.82 14.05
C GLU A 345 32.79 12.63 13.25
N PHE A 346 32.84 12.77 11.94
CA PHE A 346 31.74 12.41 11.05
C PHE A 346 31.50 10.90 11.06
N ARG A 347 32.52 10.06 11.17
CA ARG A 347 32.41 8.60 11.39
C ARG A 347 31.84 8.26 12.74
N GLU A 348 32.16 8.94 13.81
CA GLU A 348 31.58 8.71 15.14
C GLU A 348 30.16 9.27 15.27
N SER A 349 29.88 10.38 14.62
CA SER A 349 28.49 10.84 14.40
C SER A 349 27.67 9.87 13.53
N LYS A 350 28.28 8.81 12.99
CA LYS A 350 27.69 7.70 12.23
C LYS A 350 26.58 6.97 12.98
N ARG A 351 26.54 7.01 14.28
CA ARG A 351 25.30 6.71 15.01
C ARG A 351 24.16 7.64 14.55
N GLY A 352 24.49 8.83 14.03
CA GLY A 352 23.58 9.73 13.32
C GLY A 352 23.30 9.34 11.87
N MET A 353 24.29 8.83 11.09
CA MET A 353 24.13 8.47 9.66
C MET A 353 23.45 7.11 9.46
N SER A 354 23.50 6.19 10.43
CA SER A 354 22.54 5.10 10.46
C SER A 354 21.08 5.61 10.46
N ARG A 355 20.89 6.92 10.50
CA ARG A 355 19.62 7.64 10.41
C ARG A 355 19.33 8.27 9.05
N LEU A 356 20.21 8.16 8.05
CA LEU A 356 19.90 8.54 6.68
C LEU A 356 18.79 7.62 6.16
N GLY A 357 17.74 8.20 5.63
CA GLY A 357 16.55 7.46 5.15
C GLY A 357 16.81 6.68 3.86
N THR A 358 15.77 6.24 3.23
CA THR A 358 15.77 5.67 1.88
C THR A 358 15.44 6.75 0.85
N ALA A 359 15.74 6.49 -0.43
CA ALA A 359 15.28 7.34 -1.52
C ALA A 359 13.75 7.47 -1.49
N HIS A 360 13.27 8.72 -1.58
CA HIS A 360 11.86 9.04 -1.59
C HIS A 360 11.26 8.97 -3.00
N HIS A 361 11.70 7.99 -3.79
CA HIS A 361 11.27 7.73 -5.15
C HIS A 361 11.38 6.24 -5.40
N ILE A 362 10.24 5.54 -5.40
CA ILE A 362 10.24 4.06 -5.41
C ILE A 362 10.96 3.47 -6.61
N TYR A 363 10.84 4.07 -7.78
CA TYR A 363 11.46 3.56 -9.01
C TYR A 363 12.99 3.69 -8.95
N LEU A 364 13.50 4.83 -8.49
CA LEU A 364 14.94 5.02 -8.28
C LEU A 364 15.48 4.11 -7.18
N LEU A 365 14.70 3.88 -6.12
CA LEU A 365 15.08 2.92 -5.08
C LEU A 365 15.20 1.50 -5.63
N PHE A 366 14.29 1.07 -6.52
CA PHE A 366 14.42 -0.21 -7.21
C PHE A 366 15.63 -0.23 -8.14
N ALA A 367 15.89 0.84 -8.90
CA ALA A 367 17.07 0.94 -9.75
C ALA A 367 18.38 0.84 -8.95
N ALA A 368 18.49 1.53 -7.83
CA ALA A 368 19.65 1.49 -6.95
C ALA A 368 19.90 0.09 -6.36
N GLU A 369 18.83 -0.60 -5.93
CA GLU A 369 18.95 -1.87 -5.21
C GLU A 369 18.96 -3.12 -6.11
N THR A 370 18.28 -3.08 -7.26
CA THR A 370 18.12 -4.24 -8.16
C THR A 370 18.56 -3.97 -9.60
N GLY A 371 19.24 -2.84 -9.82
CA GLY A 371 19.64 -2.38 -11.13
C GLY A 371 18.48 -1.89 -12.00
N TRP A 372 18.80 -1.35 -13.16
CA TRP A 372 17.81 -0.89 -14.14
C TRP A 372 16.85 -2.00 -14.59
N LEU A 373 17.33 -3.24 -14.68
CA LEU A 373 16.49 -4.39 -15.04
C LEU A 373 15.37 -4.61 -14.01
N GLY A 374 15.69 -4.52 -12.71
CA GLY A 374 14.72 -4.65 -11.65
C GLY A 374 13.68 -3.51 -11.67
N MET A 375 14.14 -2.27 -11.86
CA MET A 375 13.25 -1.13 -12.00
C MET A 375 12.27 -1.28 -13.17
N TRP A 376 12.75 -1.64 -14.35
CA TRP A 376 11.89 -1.82 -15.53
C TRP A 376 10.92 -2.98 -15.36
N THR A 377 11.37 -4.09 -14.75
CA THR A 377 10.49 -5.23 -14.43
C THR A 377 9.37 -4.80 -13.47
N PHE A 378 9.69 -3.98 -12.48
CA PHE A 378 8.72 -3.42 -11.54
C PHE A 378 7.72 -2.48 -12.24
N ILE A 379 8.20 -1.60 -13.12
CA ILE A 379 7.34 -0.71 -13.92
C ILE A 379 6.40 -1.54 -14.81
N LEU A 380 6.91 -2.55 -15.50
CA LEU A 380 6.09 -3.44 -16.34
C LEU A 380 5.04 -4.20 -15.54
N PHE A 381 5.39 -4.65 -14.32
CA PHE A 381 4.44 -5.27 -13.39
C PHE A 381 3.29 -4.34 -13.03
N LEU A 382 3.59 -3.10 -12.67
CA LEU A 382 2.57 -2.11 -12.33
C LEU A 382 1.72 -1.73 -13.55
N LEU A 383 2.36 -1.46 -14.68
CA LEU A 383 1.71 -1.10 -15.93
C LEU A 383 0.74 -2.18 -16.40
N ARG A 384 1.12 -3.45 -16.29
CA ARG A 384 0.25 -4.57 -16.67
C ARG A 384 -1.01 -4.66 -15.81
N PHE A 385 -0.94 -4.40 -14.50
CA PHE A 385 -2.14 -4.30 -13.67
C PHE A 385 -3.00 -3.11 -14.05
N TYR A 386 -2.38 -1.97 -14.31
CA TYR A 386 -3.06 -0.75 -14.72
C TYR A 386 -3.82 -0.93 -16.04
N LEU A 387 -3.14 -1.45 -17.06
CA LEU A 387 -3.77 -1.75 -18.36
C LEU A 387 -4.87 -2.81 -18.24
N LYS A 388 -4.64 -3.84 -17.43
CA LYS A 388 -5.66 -4.87 -17.17
C LYS A 388 -6.90 -4.27 -16.52
N ASN A 389 -6.73 -3.39 -15.53
CA ASN A 389 -7.84 -2.69 -14.90
C ASN A 389 -8.61 -1.83 -15.90
N PHE A 390 -7.89 -1.06 -16.73
CA PHE A 390 -8.51 -0.23 -17.77
C PHE A 390 -9.38 -1.07 -18.74
N VAL A 391 -8.85 -2.19 -19.24
CA VAL A 391 -9.60 -3.10 -20.10
C VAL A 391 -10.84 -3.68 -19.41
N LEU A 392 -10.72 -4.06 -18.12
CA LEU A 392 -11.84 -4.58 -17.35
C LEU A 392 -12.91 -3.50 -17.10
N LEU A 393 -12.49 -2.26 -16.82
CA LEU A 393 -13.39 -1.11 -16.64
C LEU A 393 -14.25 -0.86 -17.89
N LEU A 394 -13.63 -0.92 -19.08
CA LEU A 394 -14.35 -0.75 -20.33
C LEU A 394 -15.32 -1.91 -20.65
N LYS A 395 -15.02 -3.13 -20.16
CA LYS A 395 -15.82 -4.34 -20.36
C LYS A 395 -16.89 -4.56 -19.28
N ALA A 396 -16.89 -3.80 -18.22
CA ALA A 396 -17.81 -3.99 -17.10
C ALA A 396 -19.19 -3.43 -17.40
N HIS A 397 -20.19 -4.29 -17.50
CA HIS A 397 -21.61 -3.92 -17.70
C HIS A 397 -22.34 -3.74 -16.37
N ASP A 398 -22.00 -4.49 -15.32
CA ASP A 398 -22.56 -4.31 -13.98
C ASP A 398 -22.03 -3.00 -13.36
N PRO A 399 -22.90 -2.04 -13.02
CA PRO A 399 -22.49 -0.77 -12.42
C PRO A 399 -21.69 -0.90 -11.13
N TYR A 400 -21.90 -1.97 -10.36
CA TYR A 400 -21.18 -2.24 -9.13
C TYR A 400 -19.70 -2.58 -9.40
N TYR A 401 -19.44 -3.52 -10.32
CA TYR A 401 -18.07 -3.87 -10.72
C TYR A 401 -17.39 -2.73 -11.45
N GLN A 402 -18.13 -2.04 -12.34
CA GLN A 402 -17.61 -0.88 -13.04
C GLN A 402 -17.14 0.22 -12.08
N ALA A 403 -17.91 0.50 -11.03
CA ALA A 403 -17.54 1.48 -10.01
C ALA A 403 -16.27 1.07 -9.24
N ILE A 404 -16.15 -0.20 -8.85
CA ILE A 404 -14.95 -0.69 -8.17
C ILE A 404 -13.73 -0.54 -9.10
N LEU A 405 -13.84 -1.00 -10.34
CA LEU A 405 -12.75 -0.92 -11.32
C LEU A 405 -12.36 0.53 -11.63
N LEU A 406 -13.33 1.46 -11.71
CA LEU A 406 -13.05 2.89 -11.84
C LEU A 406 -12.27 3.41 -10.63
N GLY A 407 -12.73 3.08 -9.42
CA GLY A 407 -12.05 3.51 -8.20
C GLY A 407 -10.64 2.92 -8.07
N LEU A 408 -10.44 1.65 -8.46
CA LEU A 408 -9.11 1.04 -8.50
C LEU A 408 -8.21 1.66 -9.56
N PHE A 409 -8.74 2.00 -10.74
CA PHE A 409 -7.99 2.68 -11.79
C PHE A 409 -7.42 4.01 -11.31
N VAL A 410 -8.26 4.82 -10.69
CA VAL A 410 -7.86 6.11 -10.13
C VAL A 410 -6.96 5.94 -8.89
N GLY A 411 -7.26 4.98 -8.00
CA GLY A 411 -6.45 4.67 -6.82
C GLY A 411 -5.03 4.21 -7.20
N PHE A 412 -4.89 3.37 -8.21
CA PHE A 412 -3.58 2.97 -8.73
C PHE A 412 -2.84 4.15 -9.37
N SER A 413 -3.54 5.04 -10.10
CA SER A 413 -2.92 6.28 -10.60
C SER A 413 -2.39 7.16 -9.46
N ALA A 414 -3.18 7.32 -8.39
CA ALA A 414 -2.77 8.05 -7.20
C ALA A 414 -1.52 7.42 -6.55
N LEU A 415 -1.48 6.09 -6.47
CA LEU A 415 -0.32 5.35 -5.94
C LEU A 415 0.94 5.57 -6.78
N HIS A 416 0.84 5.55 -8.11
CA HIS A 416 1.97 5.81 -9.01
C HIS A 416 2.52 7.22 -8.82
N LEU A 417 1.65 8.23 -8.75
CA LEU A 417 2.04 9.62 -8.48
C LEU A 417 2.73 9.77 -7.11
N GLN A 418 2.20 9.09 -6.09
CA GLN A 418 2.85 9.07 -4.78
C GLN A 418 4.20 8.36 -4.81
N GLY A 419 4.35 7.35 -5.66
CA GLY A 419 5.60 6.61 -5.85
C GLY A 419 6.77 7.44 -6.39
N LEU A 420 6.48 8.56 -7.06
CA LEU A 420 7.50 9.54 -7.46
C LEU A 420 8.01 10.38 -6.27
N LEU A 421 7.30 10.37 -5.15
CA LEU A 421 7.58 11.21 -3.98
C LEU A 421 7.84 10.40 -2.71
N GLU A 422 7.60 9.08 -2.74
CA GLU A 422 7.67 8.21 -1.57
C GLU A 422 8.04 6.76 -1.97
N TRP A 423 8.53 6.00 -1.01
CA TRP A 423 8.94 4.59 -1.15
C TRP A 423 7.78 3.61 -0.88
N ILE A 424 6.69 3.76 -1.60
CA ILE A 424 5.35 3.20 -1.34
C ILE A 424 5.32 1.68 -1.12
N PHE A 425 5.98 0.88 -1.98
CA PHE A 425 5.97 -0.59 -1.89
C PHE A 425 6.86 -1.15 -0.78
N ARG A 426 7.67 -0.32 -0.16
CA ARG A 426 8.47 -0.71 1.00
C ARG A 426 7.70 -0.62 2.31
N GLN A 427 6.54 0.04 2.31
CA GLN A 427 5.67 0.15 3.48
C GLN A 427 4.69 -1.01 3.49
N THR A 428 4.76 -1.87 4.50
CA THR A 428 4.05 -3.17 4.55
C THR A 428 2.54 -3.03 4.39
N GLN A 429 1.91 -2.00 4.99
CA GLN A 429 0.47 -1.77 4.88
C GLN A 429 0.04 -1.45 3.45
N VAL A 430 0.76 -0.54 2.78
CA VAL A 430 0.49 -0.15 1.39
C VAL A 430 0.78 -1.30 0.44
N PHE A 431 1.85 -2.05 0.70
CA PHE A 431 2.22 -3.25 -0.04
C PHE A 431 1.11 -4.31 0.01
N TYR A 432 0.61 -4.65 1.19
CA TYR A 432 -0.47 -5.64 1.32
C TYR A 432 -1.78 -5.14 0.69
N LEU A 433 -2.12 -3.87 0.92
CA LEU A 433 -3.31 -3.29 0.31
C LEU A 433 -3.25 -3.35 -1.22
N PHE A 434 -2.09 -3.06 -1.81
CA PHE A 434 -1.92 -3.16 -3.26
C PHE A 434 -2.20 -4.57 -3.77
N PHE A 435 -1.68 -5.63 -3.11
CA PHE A 435 -1.93 -7.01 -3.51
C PHE A 435 -3.37 -7.46 -3.27
N VAL A 436 -4.02 -6.98 -2.21
CA VAL A 436 -5.45 -7.19 -1.98
C VAL A 436 -6.28 -6.58 -3.12
N LEU A 437 -6.03 -5.32 -3.47
CA LEU A 437 -6.78 -4.62 -4.52
C LEU A 437 -6.48 -5.18 -5.92
N SER A 438 -5.24 -5.55 -6.20
CA SER A 438 -4.86 -6.19 -7.46
C SER A 438 -5.50 -7.58 -7.58
N GLY A 439 -5.52 -8.36 -6.52
CA GLY A 439 -6.21 -9.65 -6.47
C GLY A 439 -7.71 -9.52 -6.63
N LEU A 440 -8.34 -8.53 -5.98
CA LEU A 440 -9.74 -8.19 -6.15
C LEU A 440 -10.07 -7.85 -7.61
N MET A 441 -9.27 -7.01 -8.25
CA MET A 441 -9.43 -6.65 -9.67
C MET A 441 -9.39 -7.87 -10.58
N VAL A 442 -8.41 -8.77 -10.38
CA VAL A 442 -8.30 -10.00 -11.18
C VAL A 442 -9.48 -10.93 -10.93
N ALA A 443 -9.92 -11.05 -9.68
CA ALA A 443 -11.09 -11.85 -9.31
C ALA A 443 -12.38 -11.32 -9.94
N ILE A 444 -12.62 -10.01 -9.91
CA ILE A 444 -13.76 -9.37 -10.61
C ILE A 444 -13.72 -9.71 -12.10
N GLY A 445 -12.55 -9.62 -12.75
CA GLY A 445 -12.41 -9.99 -14.16
C GLY A 445 -12.73 -11.46 -14.46
N ASN A 446 -12.48 -12.37 -13.50
CA ASN A 446 -12.85 -13.76 -13.63
C ASN A 446 -14.35 -13.99 -13.41
N ILE A 447 -14.97 -13.31 -12.44
CA ILE A 447 -16.42 -13.34 -12.19
C ILE A 447 -17.17 -12.86 -13.43
N MET A 448 -16.81 -11.71 -13.99
CA MET A 448 -17.42 -11.16 -15.21
C MET A 448 -17.35 -12.14 -16.39
N LYS A 449 -16.25 -12.88 -16.56
CA LYS A 449 -16.11 -13.89 -17.62
C LYS A 449 -17.06 -15.09 -17.43
N ILE A 450 -17.31 -15.50 -16.20
CA ILE A 450 -18.22 -16.60 -15.88
C ILE A 450 -19.66 -16.15 -16.16
N GLU A 451 -20.05 -14.98 -15.64
CA GLU A 451 -21.38 -14.41 -15.86
C GLU A 451 -21.70 -14.20 -17.35
N THR A 452 -20.73 -13.73 -18.15
CA THR A 452 -20.91 -13.59 -19.62
C THR A 452 -21.14 -14.93 -20.32
N ARG A 453 -20.45 -16.00 -19.88
CA ARG A 453 -20.63 -17.34 -20.46
C ARG A 453 -21.97 -17.97 -20.09
N GLU A 454 -22.48 -17.72 -18.89
CA GLU A 454 -23.78 -18.23 -18.42
C GLU A 454 -24.95 -17.53 -19.12
N ILE A 455 -24.79 -16.28 -19.55
CA ILE A 455 -25.80 -15.50 -20.28
C ILE A 455 -25.81 -15.84 -21.80
N GLY A 456 -24.80 -16.59 -22.29
CA GLY A 456 -24.76 -17.05 -23.68
C GLY A 456 -24.39 -15.96 -24.71
N VAL A 457 -23.69 -14.92 -24.27
CA VAL A 457 -23.13 -13.84 -25.12
C VAL A 457 -21.64 -14.02 -25.33
#